data_473932ffdd6554dcc415417bdb61dc8a
#
_entry.id   473932ffdd6554dcc415417bdb61dc8a
#
_cell.length_a   1.000
_cell.length_b   1.000
_cell.length_c   1.000
_cell.angle_alpha   90.00
_cell.angle_beta   90.00
_cell.angle_gamma   90.00
#
_symmetry.space_group_name_H-M   'P 1'
#
loop_
_entity.id
_entity.type
_entity.pdbx_description
1 polymer ?
#
loop_
_entity_poly.entity_id
_entity_poly.type
_entity_poly.pdbx_seq_one_letter_code
_entity_poly.pdbx_strand_id
1 'polypeptide(L)'
;SNLGQTIEELKKEGMWFVCADMGGDLMYNLNLTGPMGVVIGNEGEGVSRLVKEKCDFVAAIPMKGDIDSLNASVAAGILAYEVVRQRMK
;
A
#
# COMPACT_ATOMS: atom_id res chain seq x y z
N SER A 1 11.77 17.11 1.58
CA SER A 1 11.31 16.36 0.44
C SER A 1 9.82 16.09 0.57
N ASN A 2 9.21 15.88 -0.54
CA ASN A 2 7.77 15.73 -0.60
C ASN A 2 7.46 14.36 -1.17
N LEU A 3 6.93 13.47 -0.32
CA LEU A 3 6.62 12.11 -0.73
C LEU A 3 5.59 12.10 -1.86
N GLY A 4 4.57 12.97 -1.76
CA GLY A 4 3.56 13.03 -2.81
C GLY A 4 4.14 13.42 -4.15
N GLN A 5 5.08 14.37 -4.15
CA GLN A 5 5.71 14.77 -5.39
C GLN A 5 6.56 13.65 -5.98
N THR A 6 7.26 12.91 -5.13
CA THR A 6 8.06 11.77 -5.58
C THR A 6 7.15 10.72 -6.21
N ILE A 7 6.01 10.45 -5.59
CA ILE A 7 5.06 9.49 -6.14
C ILE A 7 4.60 9.93 -7.53
N GLU A 8 4.26 11.21 -7.66
CA GLU A 8 3.80 11.72 -8.95
C GLU A 8 4.87 11.58 -10.03
N GLU A 9 6.12 11.85 -9.67
CA GLU A 9 7.20 11.73 -10.65
C GLU A 9 7.40 10.30 -11.10
N LEU A 10 7.35 9.36 -10.15
CA LEU A 10 7.53 7.94 -10.48
C LEU A 10 6.35 7.39 -11.26
N LYS A 11 5.14 7.89 -10.99
CA LYS A 11 3.98 7.48 -11.76
C LYS A 11 4.12 7.87 -13.24
N LYS A 12 4.74 9.01 -13.50
CA LYS A 12 4.98 9.41 -14.89
C LYS A 12 5.92 8.46 -15.61
N GLU A 13 6.70 7.71 -14.85
CA GLU A 13 7.62 6.71 -15.42
C GLU A 13 7.01 5.32 -15.47
N GLY A 14 5.73 5.21 -15.18
CA GLY A 14 5.02 3.96 -15.32
C GLY A 14 4.82 3.16 -14.05
N MET A 15 5.20 3.69 -12.90
CA MET A 15 4.98 2.99 -11.64
C MET A 15 3.57 3.19 -11.13
N TRP A 16 3.05 2.18 -10.48
CA TRP A 16 1.80 2.23 -9.74
C TRP A 16 2.10 2.20 -8.26
N PHE A 17 1.21 2.76 -7.46
CA PHE A 17 1.44 2.81 -6.01
C PHE A 17 0.26 2.25 -5.25
N VAL A 18 0.57 1.45 -4.25
CA VAL A 18 -0.43 0.89 -3.33
C VAL A 18 -0.06 1.31 -1.92
N CYS A 19 -1.03 1.80 -1.16
CA CYS A 19 -0.81 2.10 0.24
C CYS A 19 -1.66 1.18 1.10
N ALA A 20 -1.19 0.95 2.32
CA ALA A 20 -1.91 0.10 3.28
C ALA A 20 -2.82 0.97 4.13
N ASP A 21 -4.09 0.64 4.17
CA ASP A 21 -5.05 1.36 4.99
C ASP A 21 -6.27 0.47 5.20
N MET A 22 -6.75 0.41 6.43
CA MET A 22 -7.84 -0.50 6.77
C MET A 22 -9.14 -0.17 6.08
N GLY A 23 -9.30 1.06 5.60
CA GLY A 23 -10.49 1.45 4.84
C GLY A 23 -10.44 1.10 3.38
N GLY A 24 -9.38 0.47 2.91
CA GLY A 24 -9.23 0.14 1.50
C GLY A 24 -9.89 -1.18 1.13
N ASP A 25 -9.65 -1.59 -0.11
CA ASP A 25 -10.12 -2.89 -0.59
C ASP A 25 -9.19 -3.99 -0.12
N LEU A 26 -9.71 -5.20 0.03
CA LEU A 26 -8.85 -6.32 0.39
C LEU A 26 -7.73 -6.46 -0.62
N MET A 27 -6.51 -6.59 -0.12
CA MET A 27 -5.34 -6.65 -1.00
C MET A 27 -5.42 -7.81 -1.99
N TYR A 28 -6.13 -8.87 -1.62
CA TYR A 28 -6.28 -10.03 -2.51
C TYR A 28 -7.09 -9.73 -3.76
N ASN A 29 -7.89 -8.67 -3.72
CA ASN A 29 -8.78 -8.32 -4.82
C ASN A 29 -8.19 -7.25 -5.73
N LEU A 30 -6.98 -6.80 -5.47
CA LEU A 30 -6.33 -5.76 -6.24
C LEU A 30 -5.31 -6.39 -7.19
N ASN A 31 -5.15 -5.78 -8.37
CA ASN A 31 -4.16 -6.26 -9.33
C ASN A 31 -2.85 -5.53 -9.07
N LEU A 32 -1.93 -6.20 -8.39
CA LEU A 32 -0.66 -5.60 -7.98
C LEU A 32 0.51 -6.17 -8.79
N THR A 33 0.27 -6.50 -10.06
CA THR A 33 1.27 -7.18 -10.87
C THR A 33 2.21 -6.26 -11.63
N GLY A 34 1.87 -4.97 -11.75
CA GLY A 34 2.74 -4.04 -12.46
C GLY A 34 3.91 -3.57 -11.61
N PRO A 35 4.73 -2.64 -12.14
CA PRO A 35 5.77 -2.03 -11.34
C PRO A 35 5.14 -1.30 -10.15
N MET A 36 5.43 -1.74 -8.93
CA MET A 36 4.66 -1.34 -7.77
C MET A 36 5.50 -0.73 -6.69
N GLY A 37 5.12 0.48 -6.27
CA GLY A 37 5.66 1.08 -5.07
C GLY A 37 4.69 0.86 -3.92
N VAL A 38 5.23 0.52 -2.76
CA VAL A 38 4.41 0.26 -1.58
C VAL A 38 4.62 1.40 -0.59
N VAL A 39 3.52 2.02 -0.17
CA VAL A 39 3.56 3.15 0.75
C VAL A 39 2.99 2.72 2.09
N ILE A 40 3.79 2.89 3.13
CA ILE A 40 3.39 2.51 4.48
C ILE A 40 3.40 3.76 5.34
N GLY A 41 2.33 3.96 6.10
CA GLY A 41 2.24 5.12 6.96
C GLY A 41 2.89 4.90 8.30
N ASN A 42 2.93 5.97 9.10
CA ASN A 42 3.43 5.91 10.45
C ASN A 42 2.47 5.13 11.34
N GLU A 43 3.05 4.51 12.37
CA GLU A 43 2.23 3.83 13.35
C GLU A 43 1.33 4.86 14.04
N GLY A 44 0.07 4.51 14.17
CA GLY A 44 -0.90 5.37 14.82
C GLY A 44 -1.62 6.31 13.87
N GLU A 45 -0.91 6.92 12.93
CA GLU A 45 -1.53 7.88 12.02
C GLU A 45 -1.83 7.30 10.65
N GLY A 46 -1.10 6.27 10.25
CA GLY A 46 -1.30 5.69 8.95
C GLY A 46 -0.76 6.58 7.84
N VAL A 47 -1.25 6.35 6.63
CA VAL A 47 -0.86 7.11 5.46
C VAL A 47 -1.66 8.40 5.42
N SER A 48 -0.99 9.53 5.18
CA SER A 48 -1.70 10.81 5.13
C SER A 48 -2.71 10.80 3.98
N ARG A 49 -3.75 11.62 4.14
CA ARG A 49 -4.79 11.70 3.13
C ARG A 49 -4.24 12.13 1.76
N LEU A 50 -3.33 13.11 1.78
CA LEU A 50 -2.79 13.61 0.52
C LEU A 50 -1.98 12.54 -0.21
N VAL A 51 -1.20 11.76 0.52
CA VAL A 51 -0.43 10.68 -0.09
C VAL A 51 -1.35 9.58 -0.57
N LYS A 52 -2.38 9.25 0.23
CA LYS A 52 -3.34 8.22 -0.16
C LYS A 52 -4.03 8.56 -1.47
N GLU A 53 -4.37 9.83 -1.67
CA GLU A 53 -5.04 10.26 -2.90
C GLU A 53 -4.14 10.10 -4.12
N LYS A 54 -2.84 10.09 -3.94
CA LYS A 54 -1.91 9.93 -5.06
C LYS A 54 -1.62 8.46 -5.37
N CYS A 55 -1.99 7.56 -4.48
CA CYS A 55 -1.79 6.13 -4.72
C CYS A 55 -2.87 5.61 -5.66
N ASP A 56 -2.51 4.60 -6.44
CA ASP A 56 -3.45 3.98 -7.37
C ASP A 56 -4.35 2.98 -6.67
N PHE A 57 -3.86 2.37 -5.60
CA PHE A 57 -4.61 1.39 -4.84
C PHE A 57 -4.50 1.68 -3.36
N VAL A 58 -5.59 1.43 -2.65
CA VAL A 58 -5.61 1.46 -1.19
C VAL A 58 -5.96 0.05 -0.76
N ALA A 59 -5.01 -0.63 -0.12
CA ALA A 59 -5.13 -2.04 0.18
C ALA A 59 -5.33 -2.28 1.66
N ALA A 60 -6.33 -3.07 2.00
CA ALA A 60 -6.56 -3.49 3.36
C ALA A 60 -6.00 -4.89 3.55
N ILE A 61 -5.28 -5.09 4.65
CA ILE A 61 -4.79 -6.40 5.04
C ILE A 61 -5.88 -7.03 5.93
N PRO A 62 -6.36 -8.23 5.58
CA PRO A 62 -7.42 -8.84 6.37
C PRO A 62 -6.95 -9.12 7.80
N MET A 63 -7.79 -8.77 8.76
CA MET A 63 -7.47 -8.90 10.17
C MET A 63 -8.54 -9.73 10.84
N LYS A 64 -8.16 -10.47 11.88
CA LYS A 64 -9.08 -11.25 12.67
C LYS A 64 -9.05 -10.78 14.11
N GLY A 65 -10.17 -10.92 14.79
CA GLY A 65 -10.28 -10.57 16.19
C GLY A 65 -10.39 -9.07 16.36
N ASP A 66 -9.94 -8.60 17.51
CA ASP A 66 -10.06 -7.19 17.87
C ASP A 66 -8.87 -6.35 17.44
N ILE A 67 -7.95 -6.93 16.68
CA ILE A 67 -6.78 -6.20 16.20
C ILE A 67 -7.19 -5.34 15.03
N ASP A 68 -7.07 -4.03 15.17
CA ASP A 68 -7.50 -3.12 14.12
C ASP A 68 -6.34 -2.35 13.49
N SER A 69 -5.11 -2.69 13.85
CA SER A 69 -3.95 -2.08 13.22
C SER A 69 -2.76 -3.03 13.35
N LEU A 70 -1.80 -2.86 12.46
CA LEU A 70 -0.56 -3.63 12.47
C LEU A 70 0.61 -2.70 12.58
N ASN A 71 1.70 -3.21 13.16
CA ASN A 71 2.98 -2.53 13.11
C ASN A 71 3.33 -2.27 11.64
N ALA A 72 3.91 -1.07 11.38
CA ALA A 72 4.19 -0.65 10.01
C ALA A 72 5.14 -1.62 9.31
N SER A 73 6.15 -2.13 10.01
CA SER A 73 7.09 -3.07 9.39
C SER A 73 6.40 -4.37 9.00
N VAL A 74 5.50 -4.85 9.85
CA VAL A 74 4.76 -6.07 9.55
C VAL A 74 3.82 -5.84 8.37
N ALA A 75 3.12 -4.70 8.37
CA ALA A 75 2.23 -4.38 7.27
C ALA A 75 2.99 -4.29 5.95
N ALA A 76 4.17 -3.65 5.98
CA ALA A 76 4.99 -3.53 4.78
C ALA A 76 5.39 -4.90 4.25
N GLY A 77 5.78 -5.82 5.14
CA GLY A 77 6.18 -7.16 4.74
C GLY A 77 5.02 -7.94 4.15
N ILE A 78 3.86 -7.86 4.77
CA ILE A 78 2.69 -8.59 4.29
C ILE A 78 2.27 -8.08 2.91
N LEU A 79 2.18 -6.76 2.75
CA LEU A 79 1.75 -6.19 1.48
C LEU A 79 2.78 -6.45 0.39
N ALA A 80 4.07 -6.32 0.72
CA ALA A 80 5.11 -6.61 -0.26
C ALA A 80 5.06 -8.06 -0.70
N TYR A 81 4.80 -8.98 0.23
CA TYR A 81 4.73 -10.39 -0.16
C TYR A 81 3.50 -10.67 -1.01
N GLU A 82 2.40 -9.97 -0.77
CA GLU A 82 1.24 -10.12 -1.64
C GLU A 82 1.58 -9.71 -3.08
N VAL A 83 2.36 -8.64 -3.24
CA VAL A 83 2.83 -8.25 -4.57
C VAL A 83 3.64 -9.39 -5.20
N VAL A 84 4.54 -9.99 -4.42
CA VAL A 84 5.35 -11.12 -4.91
C VAL A 84 4.46 -12.29 -5.26
N ARG A 85 3.50 -12.62 -4.39
CA ARG A 85 2.62 -13.76 -4.61
C ARG A 85 1.88 -13.62 -5.94
N GLN A 86 1.40 -12.43 -6.25
CA GLN A 86 0.64 -12.22 -7.48
C GLN A 86 1.50 -12.42 -8.74
N ARG A 87 2.81 -12.28 -8.60
CA ARG A 87 3.73 -12.46 -9.71
C ARG A 87 4.21 -13.90 -9.85
N MET A 88 3.93 -14.73 -8.85
CA MET A 88 4.31 -16.15 -8.89
C MET A 88 3.22 -16.90 -9.63
N LYS A 89 3.63 -17.68 -10.58
CA LYS A 89 2.69 -18.47 -11.39
C LYS A 89 2.98 -19.93 -11.28
#